data_7a993548d28a33831303c57b1e7c8089
#
_entry.id   7a993548d28a33831303c57b1e7c8089
#
_cell.length_a   1.000
_cell.length_b   1.000
_cell.length_c   1.000
_cell.angle_alpha   90.00
_cell.angle_beta   90.00
_cell.angle_gamma   90.00
#
_symmetry.space_group_name_H-M   'P 1'
#
loop_
_entity.id
_entity.type
_entity.pdbx_description
1 polymer ?
#
loop_
_entity_poly.entity_id
_entity_poly.type
_entity_poly.pdbx_seq_one_letter_code
_entity_poly.pdbx_strand_id
1 'polypeptide(L)'
;MSPDRASQDPSASMRYTVIISTCNRAQSLADTLAALARSRTSSSWEVVVVDNHSTDDTAAVVRTIARDYPVELNYIYEATPGKYGAMNAGVLAARGEIIAATDDDAVVEIDWLERAGAALEELHCDFVGGPVTPLWHQPPPPWLDLSMPSIQKVLALLDYGTAVREFGVGIGWPLGVNIAYRRDALAKVGLFDPSLGRKAGTLRSQAQREWHLRARAAGCRGFYVPDMRVQHRVEPERLERHYFRRWHYWHGISRAHLYHRYGFDPEEPEAARYDHPLPAVFGVPRHMFPKALKSLRSYVWRRLRGQEARAFEYQLWLCFFAGMVRQCAAESREGFATGVIGPAPGVGGPEAAPTQKTGSRAEAPASP
;
A
#
# COMPACT_ATOMS: atom_id res chain seq x y z
N MET A 1 37.16 -19.37 8.28
CA MET A 1 37.35 -18.68 7.00
C MET A 1 36.25 -17.61 6.94
N SER A 2 36.63 -16.35 7.18
CA SER A 2 35.73 -15.24 7.06
C SER A 2 35.32 -15.09 5.59
N PRO A 3 34.02 -14.85 5.27
CA PRO A 3 33.65 -14.54 3.91
C PRO A 3 34.27 -13.17 3.53
N ASP A 4 34.95 -13.19 2.39
CA ASP A 4 35.53 -12.01 1.75
C ASP A 4 34.52 -10.86 1.77
N ARG A 5 34.85 -9.75 2.44
CA ARG A 5 34.19 -8.46 2.18
C ARG A 5 34.52 -8.12 0.73
N ALA A 6 33.55 -8.37 -0.16
CA ALA A 6 33.65 -7.90 -1.52
C ALA A 6 33.99 -6.41 -1.47
N SER A 7 35.15 -6.05 -1.98
CA SER A 7 35.62 -4.69 -2.07
C SER A 7 34.65 -3.92 -2.99
N GLN A 8 33.67 -3.26 -2.39
CA GLN A 8 32.80 -2.35 -3.12
C GLN A 8 33.67 -1.15 -3.53
N ASP A 9 33.73 -0.89 -4.82
CA ASP A 9 34.39 0.29 -5.38
C ASP A 9 33.71 1.52 -4.76
N PRO A 10 34.42 2.40 -4.02
CA PRO A 10 33.82 3.57 -3.40
C PRO A 10 33.29 4.62 -4.42
N SER A 11 33.56 4.43 -5.71
CA SER A 11 33.03 5.28 -6.81
C SER A 11 31.73 4.74 -7.41
N ALA A 12 31.30 3.50 -7.11
CA ALA A 12 30.04 2.96 -7.63
C ALA A 12 28.84 3.57 -6.91
N SER A 13 27.87 4.08 -7.66
CA SER A 13 26.62 4.60 -7.10
C SER A 13 25.89 3.49 -6.34
N MET A 14 25.29 3.82 -5.19
CA MET A 14 24.49 2.87 -4.41
C MET A 14 23.26 2.46 -5.21
N ARG A 15 23.12 1.16 -5.52
CA ARG A 15 22.01 0.67 -6.34
C ARG A 15 20.71 0.55 -5.56
N TYR A 16 20.76 -0.08 -4.39
CA TYR A 16 19.56 -0.32 -3.59
C TYR A 16 19.70 0.23 -2.17
N THR A 17 18.63 0.83 -1.66
CA THR A 17 18.40 1.01 -0.23
C THR A 17 17.16 0.24 0.19
N VAL A 18 17.31 -0.66 1.17
CA VAL A 18 16.18 -1.35 1.79
C VAL A 18 15.76 -0.59 3.03
N ILE A 19 14.51 -0.13 3.09
CA ILE A 19 13.97 0.58 4.25
C ILE A 19 13.07 -0.37 5.04
N ILE A 20 13.32 -0.45 6.36
CA ILE A 20 12.49 -1.18 7.32
C ILE A 20 12.10 -0.22 8.44
N SER A 21 10.79 0.07 8.57
CA SER A 21 10.29 0.81 9.73
C SER A 21 9.83 -0.17 10.79
N THR A 22 10.22 0.05 12.04
CA THR A 22 9.90 -0.81 13.19
C THR A 22 9.44 -0.03 14.40
N CYS A 23 8.71 -0.68 15.30
CA CYS A 23 8.31 -0.10 16.58
C CYS A 23 8.01 -1.21 17.60
N ASN A 24 8.82 -1.35 18.64
CA ASN A 24 8.65 -2.35 19.71
C ASN A 24 8.54 -3.80 19.19
N ARG A 25 9.48 -4.18 18.30
CA ARG A 25 9.50 -5.50 17.63
C ARG A 25 10.91 -6.02 17.44
N ALA A 26 11.76 -5.87 18.46
CA ALA A 26 13.19 -6.21 18.38
C ALA A 26 13.46 -7.60 17.82
N GLN A 27 12.74 -8.64 18.28
CA GLN A 27 12.93 -10.02 17.81
C GLN A 27 12.46 -10.22 16.37
N SER A 28 11.30 -9.73 16.01
CA SER A 28 10.75 -9.83 14.64
C SER A 28 11.66 -9.15 13.63
N LEU A 29 12.16 -7.95 13.99
CA LEU A 29 13.14 -7.22 13.18
C LEU A 29 14.45 -8.00 13.02
N ALA A 30 14.98 -8.62 14.10
CA ALA A 30 16.19 -9.43 14.02
C ALA A 30 16.04 -10.59 13.03
N ASP A 31 14.89 -11.27 13.05
CA ASP A 31 14.59 -12.35 12.11
C ASP A 31 14.46 -11.85 10.66
N THR A 32 13.85 -10.66 10.45
CA THR A 32 13.76 -10.03 9.14
C THR A 32 15.14 -9.63 8.61
N LEU A 33 15.98 -9.02 9.46
CA LEU A 33 17.35 -8.67 9.10
C LEU A 33 18.19 -9.92 8.77
N ALA A 34 18.03 -11.01 9.53
CA ALA A 34 18.71 -12.29 9.24
C ALA A 34 18.25 -12.91 7.92
N ALA A 35 16.98 -12.75 7.53
CA ALA A 35 16.49 -13.17 6.23
C ALA A 35 17.08 -12.31 5.10
N LEU A 36 17.08 -11.00 5.29
CA LEU A 36 17.58 -10.03 4.32
C LEU A 36 19.10 -10.14 4.12
N ALA A 37 19.87 -10.48 5.17
CA ALA A 37 21.32 -10.72 5.08
C ALA A 37 21.70 -11.84 4.11
N ARG A 38 20.76 -12.73 3.74
CA ARG A 38 20.96 -13.80 2.76
C ARG A 38 20.70 -13.35 1.32
N SER A 39 20.28 -12.10 1.11
CA SER A 39 20.01 -11.57 -0.22
C SER A 39 21.24 -11.68 -1.12
N ARG A 40 21.02 -12.16 -2.34
CA ARG A 40 22.03 -12.28 -3.39
C ARG A 40 21.79 -11.21 -4.44
N THR A 41 22.75 -10.30 -4.52
CA THR A 41 22.80 -9.27 -5.56
C THR A 41 24.26 -8.97 -5.88
N SER A 42 24.56 -8.74 -7.15
CA SER A 42 25.86 -8.27 -7.61
C SER A 42 26.03 -6.76 -7.41
N SER A 43 24.93 -6.06 -7.17
CA SER A 43 24.90 -4.61 -7.04
C SER A 43 25.11 -4.16 -5.58
N SER A 44 25.61 -2.93 -5.42
CA SER A 44 25.77 -2.30 -4.10
C SER A 44 24.42 -2.02 -3.46
N TRP A 45 24.29 -2.32 -2.17
CA TRP A 45 23.07 -2.07 -1.42
C TRP A 45 23.34 -1.79 0.05
N GLU A 46 22.37 -1.13 0.69
CA GLU A 46 22.38 -0.79 2.11
C GLU A 46 21.03 -1.09 2.75
N VAL A 47 21.00 -1.14 4.07
CA VAL A 47 19.77 -1.25 4.86
C VAL A 47 19.64 0.00 5.74
N VAL A 48 18.46 0.59 5.76
CA VAL A 48 18.08 1.68 6.65
C VAL A 48 16.94 1.19 7.55
N VAL A 49 17.26 0.94 8.81
CA VAL A 49 16.27 0.64 9.85
C VAL A 49 15.83 1.95 10.49
N VAL A 50 14.54 2.24 10.41
CA VAL A 50 13.96 3.40 11.09
C VAL A 50 13.13 2.95 12.27
N ASP A 51 13.66 3.19 13.45
CA ASP A 51 13.01 2.90 14.72
C ASP A 51 12.02 4.01 15.06
N ASN A 52 10.74 3.70 14.98
CA ASN A 52 9.66 4.63 15.22
C ASN A 52 9.24 4.66 16.69
N HIS A 53 10.10 5.25 17.53
CA HIS A 53 9.84 5.48 18.95
C HIS A 53 9.68 4.19 19.77
N SER A 54 10.56 3.20 19.55
CA SER A 54 10.57 1.98 20.37
C SER A 54 11.04 2.26 21.80
N THR A 55 10.49 1.48 22.72
CA THR A 55 10.82 1.48 24.16
C THR A 55 11.39 0.14 24.63
N ASP A 56 11.47 -0.85 23.72
CA ASP A 56 12.10 -2.15 23.94
C ASP A 56 13.58 -2.14 23.51
N ASP A 57 14.20 -3.31 23.42
CA ASP A 57 15.60 -3.47 23.06
C ASP A 57 15.92 -3.27 21.57
N THR A 58 14.99 -2.75 20.75
CA THR A 58 15.15 -2.60 19.30
C THR A 58 16.47 -1.93 18.93
N ALA A 59 16.81 -0.79 19.54
CA ALA A 59 18.05 -0.07 19.26
C ALA A 59 19.32 -0.87 19.59
N ALA A 60 19.30 -1.63 20.68
CA ALA A 60 20.44 -2.49 21.10
C ALA A 60 20.62 -3.66 20.13
N VAL A 61 19.52 -4.29 19.72
CA VAL A 61 19.51 -5.40 18.76
C VAL A 61 20.08 -4.95 17.41
N VAL A 62 19.62 -3.82 16.87
CA VAL A 62 20.12 -3.31 15.58
C VAL A 62 21.62 -2.98 15.67
N ARG A 63 22.08 -2.32 16.71
CA ARG A 63 23.51 -2.02 16.91
C ARG A 63 24.37 -3.27 17.00
N THR A 64 23.85 -4.34 17.60
CA THR A 64 24.57 -5.62 17.70
C THR A 64 24.66 -6.29 16.34
N ILE A 65 23.56 -6.38 15.60
CA ILE A 65 23.50 -6.97 14.26
C ILE A 65 24.38 -6.19 13.28
N ALA A 66 24.41 -4.87 13.35
CA ALA A 66 25.16 -4.02 12.42
C ALA A 66 26.69 -4.26 12.42
N ARG A 67 27.24 -4.81 13.51
CA ARG A 67 28.69 -5.08 13.61
C ARG A 67 29.19 -6.08 12.57
N ASP A 68 28.40 -7.10 12.30
CA ASP A 68 28.76 -8.23 11.43
C ASP A 68 27.78 -8.37 10.25
N TYR A 69 26.99 -7.34 9.98
CA TYR A 69 26.03 -7.35 8.87
C TYR A 69 26.78 -7.31 7.53
N PRO A 70 26.34 -8.05 6.49
CA PRO A 70 27.11 -8.19 5.24
C PRO A 70 27.21 -6.89 4.43
N VAL A 71 26.32 -5.92 4.69
CA VAL A 71 26.33 -4.61 4.05
C VAL A 71 26.17 -3.51 5.10
N GLU A 72 26.23 -2.24 4.69
CA GLU A 72 25.98 -1.13 5.60
C GLU A 72 24.55 -1.17 6.14
N LEU A 73 24.42 -1.21 7.47
CA LEU A 73 23.15 -1.18 8.18
C LEU A 73 23.09 0.10 8.99
N ASN A 74 22.27 1.04 8.55
CA ASN A 74 22.07 2.35 9.14
C ASN A 74 20.85 2.33 10.07
N TYR A 75 21.02 2.86 11.28
CA TYR A 75 19.94 3.00 12.26
C TYR A 75 19.54 4.47 12.39
N ILE A 76 18.25 4.75 12.27
CA ILE A 76 17.65 6.07 12.45
C ILE A 76 16.57 5.97 13.53
N TYR A 77 16.59 6.87 14.49
CA TYR A 77 15.51 7.03 15.46
C TYR A 77 14.56 8.13 15.04
N GLU A 78 13.28 7.80 14.84
CA GLU A 78 12.22 8.75 14.55
C GLU A 78 11.31 8.92 15.78
N ALA A 79 11.42 10.08 16.40
CA ALA A 79 10.72 10.39 17.65
C ALA A 79 9.21 10.57 17.47
N THR A 80 8.77 10.96 16.28
CA THR A 80 7.35 11.19 16.01
C THR A 80 6.64 9.87 15.69
N PRO A 81 5.70 9.39 16.52
CA PRO A 81 5.02 8.14 16.26
C PRO A 81 4.21 8.15 14.96
N GLY A 82 4.45 7.17 14.09
CA GLY A 82 3.71 6.97 12.84
C GLY A 82 4.52 6.31 11.74
N LYS A 83 4.07 5.15 11.24
CA LYS A 83 4.79 4.34 10.25
C LYS A 83 5.30 5.15 9.06
N TYR A 84 4.50 6.08 8.53
CA TYR A 84 4.88 6.81 7.32
C TYR A 84 5.74 8.05 7.59
N GLY A 85 5.78 8.55 8.83
CA GLY A 85 6.84 9.47 9.27
C GLY A 85 8.19 8.77 9.24
N ALA A 86 8.27 7.59 9.85
CA ALA A 86 9.47 6.75 9.81
C ALA A 86 9.88 6.36 8.38
N MET A 87 8.90 5.95 7.54
CA MET A 87 9.17 5.65 6.14
C MET A 87 9.76 6.84 5.38
N ASN A 88 9.23 8.05 5.60
CA ASN A 88 9.77 9.28 5.01
C ASN A 88 11.20 9.58 5.49
N ALA A 89 11.49 9.39 6.77
CA ALA A 89 12.85 9.54 7.30
C ALA A 89 13.82 8.56 6.62
N GLY A 90 13.38 7.32 6.40
CA GLY A 90 14.14 6.31 5.65
C GLY A 90 14.37 6.73 4.19
N VAL A 91 13.35 7.24 3.50
CA VAL A 91 13.46 7.71 2.10
C VAL A 91 14.45 8.88 2.00
N LEU A 92 14.43 9.80 2.95
CA LEU A 92 15.35 10.96 2.95
C LEU A 92 16.80 10.55 3.24
N ALA A 93 17.02 9.51 4.02
CA ALA A 93 18.35 8.98 4.33
C ALA A 93 18.90 8.01 3.28
N ALA A 94 18.02 7.43 2.45
CA ALA A 94 18.39 6.45 1.45
C ALA A 94 19.35 7.00 0.41
N ARG A 95 20.37 6.22 0.02
CA ARG A 95 21.36 6.57 -1.02
C ARG A 95 21.15 5.83 -2.34
N GLY A 96 20.40 4.70 -2.31
CA GLY A 96 20.16 3.86 -3.47
C GLY A 96 19.34 4.54 -4.57
N GLU A 97 19.59 4.19 -5.82
CA GLU A 97 18.78 4.61 -6.98
C GLU A 97 17.40 3.97 -6.94
N ILE A 98 17.32 2.76 -6.34
CA ILE A 98 16.09 2.01 -6.09
C ILE A 98 15.89 1.92 -4.59
N ILE A 99 14.71 2.31 -4.14
CA ILE A 99 14.31 2.28 -2.74
C ILE A 99 13.30 1.15 -2.57
N ALA A 100 13.73 0.06 -1.97
CA ALA A 100 12.90 -1.08 -1.65
C ALA A 100 12.38 -0.98 -0.21
N ALA A 101 11.13 -1.32 0.02
CA ALA A 101 10.52 -1.30 1.34
C ALA A 101 9.98 -2.67 1.71
N THR A 102 10.22 -3.05 2.96
CA THR A 102 9.60 -4.23 3.57
C THR A 102 9.24 -3.95 5.03
N ASP A 103 8.46 -4.84 5.65
CA ASP A 103 8.07 -4.70 7.05
C ASP A 103 9.02 -5.48 7.97
N ASP A 104 9.01 -5.19 9.25
CA ASP A 104 9.82 -5.83 10.30
C ASP A 104 9.35 -7.25 10.66
N ASP A 105 8.33 -7.77 9.98
CA ASP A 105 7.76 -9.11 10.10
C ASP A 105 7.72 -9.86 8.76
N ALA A 106 8.65 -9.54 7.86
CA ALA A 106 8.71 -10.08 6.52
C ALA A 106 9.95 -10.96 6.29
N VAL A 107 9.83 -11.92 5.37
CA VAL A 107 10.92 -12.73 4.84
C VAL A 107 10.93 -12.56 3.34
N VAL A 108 11.95 -11.89 2.83
CA VAL A 108 12.13 -11.68 1.39
C VAL A 108 12.83 -12.88 0.76
N GLU A 109 12.52 -13.17 -0.51
CA GLU A 109 13.27 -14.18 -1.29
C GLU A 109 14.70 -13.73 -1.54
N ILE A 110 15.59 -14.69 -1.75
CA ILE A 110 17.05 -14.47 -1.82
C ILE A 110 17.45 -13.53 -2.98
N ASP A 111 16.71 -13.50 -4.05
CA ASP A 111 16.91 -12.70 -5.26
C ASP A 111 15.93 -11.50 -5.37
N TRP A 112 15.26 -11.15 -4.27
CA TRP A 112 14.21 -10.12 -4.22
C TRP A 112 14.67 -8.76 -4.78
N LEU A 113 15.87 -8.30 -4.41
CA LEU A 113 16.43 -7.03 -4.91
C LEU A 113 16.75 -7.09 -6.41
N GLU A 114 17.35 -8.19 -6.87
CA GLU A 114 17.65 -8.38 -8.30
C GLU A 114 16.36 -8.40 -9.13
N ARG A 115 15.31 -9.11 -8.66
CA ARG A 115 14.01 -9.14 -9.33
C ARG A 115 13.37 -7.75 -9.40
N ALA A 116 13.45 -6.97 -8.32
CA ALA A 116 12.94 -5.62 -8.29
C ALA A 116 13.68 -4.71 -9.29
N GLY A 117 15.02 -4.76 -9.31
CA GLY A 117 15.85 -3.96 -10.21
C GLY A 117 15.62 -4.31 -11.67
N ALA A 118 15.69 -5.60 -12.01
CA ALA A 118 15.46 -6.09 -13.37
C ALA A 118 14.07 -5.67 -13.90
N ALA A 119 13.02 -5.87 -13.09
CA ALA A 119 11.67 -5.50 -13.49
C ALA A 119 11.49 -3.98 -13.70
N LEU A 120 12.10 -3.14 -12.85
CA LEU A 120 12.08 -1.69 -13.04
C LEU A 120 12.74 -1.26 -14.34
N GLU A 121 13.81 -1.95 -14.76
CA GLU A 121 14.51 -1.68 -16.01
C GLU A 121 13.76 -2.22 -17.22
N GLU A 122 13.41 -3.51 -17.23
CA GLU A 122 12.77 -4.18 -18.35
C GLU A 122 11.39 -3.61 -18.68
N LEU A 123 10.60 -3.24 -17.66
CA LEU A 123 9.26 -2.67 -17.83
C LEU A 123 9.26 -1.15 -17.98
N HIS A 124 10.43 -0.50 -17.89
CA HIS A 124 10.55 0.96 -17.92
C HIS A 124 9.52 1.66 -17.04
N CYS A 125 9.45 1.26 -15.77
CA CYS A 125 8.41 1.68 -14.84
C CYS A 125 8.99 2.36 -13.59
N ASP A 126 8.12 2.98 -12.81
CA ASP A 126 8.47 3.83 -11.68
C ASP A 126 8.50 3.07 -10.35
N PHE A 127 7.67 2.02 -10.23
CA PHE A 127 7.64 1.15 -9.05
C PHE A 127 7.18 -0.26 -9.42
N VAL A 128 7.58 -1.21 -8.60
CA VAL A 128 7.18 -2.61 -8.72
C VAL A 128 6.81 -3.17 -7.36
N GLY A 129 5.99 -4.20 -7.36
CA GLY A 129 5.65 -4.98 -6.17
C GLY A 129 5.25 -6.39 -6.57
N GLY A 130 5.26 -7.30 -5.63
CA GLY A 130 5.01 -8.70 -5.92
C GLY A 130 4.03 -9.36 -4.93
N PRO A 131 3.87 -10.67 -5.03
CA PRO A 131 3.02 -11.44 -4.15
C PRO A 131 3.52 -11.38 -2.71
N VAL A 132 2.56 -11.39 -1.79
CA VAL A 132 2.80 -11.52 -0.35
C VAL A 132 2.03 -12.73 0.13
N THR A 133 2.78 -13.76 0.53
CA THR A 133 2.23 -15.00 1.04
C THR A 133 2.36 -15.09 2.56
N PRO A 134 1.50 -15.85 3.24
CA PRO A 134 1.58 -15.93 4.69
C PRO A 134 2.71 -16.84 5.16
N LEU A 135 3.46 -16.40 6.15
CA LEU A 135 4.31 -17.25 6.99
C LEU A 135 3.57 -17.46 8.32
N TRP A 136 2.93 -18.58 8.43
CA TRP A 136 2.08 -18.88 9.59
C TRP A 136 2.90 -19.20 10.84
N HIS A 137 2.64 -18.50 11.94
CA HIS A 137 3.16 -18.86 13.26
C HIS A 137 2.40 -20.07 13.83
N GLN A 138 1.11 -20.17 13.51
CA GLN A 138 0.25 -21.31 13.84
C GLN A 138 -0.75 -21.55 12.70
N PRO A 139 -1.32 -22.76 12.54
CA PRO A 139 -2.32 -23.01 11.51
C PRO A 139 -3.49 -22.03 11.58
N PRO A 140 -3.99 -21.55 10.44
CA PRO A 140 -5.15 -20.65 10.41
C PRO A 140 -6.39 -21.36 10.97
N PRO A 141 -7.26 -20.64 11.70
CA PRO A 141 -8.47 -21.23 12.25
C PRO A 141 -9.45 -21.61 11.13
N PRO A 142 -10.31 -22.65 11.32
CA PRO A 142 -11.21 -23.16 10.28
C PRO A 142 -12.22 -22.15 9.71
N TRP A 143 -12.50 -21.06 10.45
CA TRP A 143 -13.40 -20.01 9.99
C TRP A 143 -12.74 -19.03 9.01
N LEU A 144 -11.40 -19.06 8.87
CA LEU A 144 -10.63 -18.14 8.06
C LEU A 144 -10.59 -18.63 6.61
N ASP A 145 -11.42 -18.03 5.77
CA ASP A 145 -11.45 -18.33 4.33
C ASP A 145 -10.54 -17.38 3.56
N LEU A 146 -9.35 -17.87 3.20
CA LEU A 146 -8.35 -17.10 2.47
C LEU A 146 -8.72 -16.80 1.02
N SER A 147 -9.79 -17.38 0.49
CA SER A 147 -10.29 -17.02 -0.84
C SER A 147 -10.99 -15.66 -0.85
N MET A 148 -11.34 -15.12 0.33
CA MET A 148 -12.04 -13.85 0.47
C MET A 148 -11.06 -12.66 0.46
N PRO A 149 -11.17 -11.71 -0.49
CA PRO A 149 -10.31 -10.51 -0.55
C PRO A 149 -10.37 -9.66 0.73
N SER A 150 -11.52 -9.62 1.40
CA SER A 150 -11.70 -8.93 2.69
C SER A 150 -10.82 -9.50 3.80
N ILE A 151 -10.55 -10.81 3.77
CA ILE A 151 -9.68 -11.53 4.70
C ILE A 151 -8.21 -11.30 4.32
N GLN A 152 -7.85 -11.48 3.04
CA GLN A 152 -6.49 -11.30 2.55
C GLN A 152 -5.94 -9.91 2.90
N LYS A 153 -6.73 -8.86 2.70
CA LYS A 153 -6.33 -7.46 3.02
C LYS A 153 -5.96 -7.27 4.49
N VAL A 154 -6.68 -7.91 5.42
CA VAL A 154 -6.40 -7.80 6.87
C VAL A 154 -5.07 -8.40 7.24
N LEU A 155 -4.71 -9.50 6.58
CA LEU A 155 -3.46 -10.25 6.80
C LEU A 155 -2.30 -9.73 5.94
N ALA A 156 -2.53 -8.65 5.18
CA ALA A 156 -1.57 -8.10 4.22
C ALA A 156 -1.09 -9.15 3.19
N LEU A 157 -2.01 -9.98 2.69
CA LEU A 157 -1.72 -10.96 1.64
C LEU A 157 -2.11 -10.41 0.28
N LEU A 158 -1.31 -10.74 -0.74
CA LEU A 158 -1.51 -10.30 -2.11
C LEU A 158 -1.04 -11.38 -3.08
N ASP A 159 -1.91 -11.75 -4.00
CA ASP A 159 -1.54 -12.59 -5.15
C ASP A 159 -2.44 -12.23 -6.35
N TYR A 160 -1.82 -11.78 -7.42
CA TYR A 160 -2.50 -11.47 -8.68
C TYR A 160 -2.18 -12.48 -9.79
N GLY A 161 -1.64 -13.64 -9.43
CA GLY A 161 -1.32 -14.75 -10.34
C GLY A 161 0.11 -14.72 -10.87
N THR A 162 0.34 -15.40 -11.98
CA THR A 162 1.68 -15.70 -12.52
C THR A 162 2.14 -14.77 -13.65
N ALA A 163 1.28 -13.83 -14.05
CA ALA A 163 1.60 -12.88 -15.13
C ALA A 163 1.99 -11.51 -14.57
N VAL A 164 2.94 -10.83 -15.21
CA VAL A 164 3.22 -9.42 -14.98
C VAL A 164 1.98 -8.59 -15.37
N ARG A 165 1.56 -7.67 -14.49
CA ARG A 165 0.33 -6.86 -14.68
C ARG A 165 0.55 -5.45 -14.19
N GLU A 166 -0.02 -4.47 -14.88
CA GLU A 166 0.04 -3.07 -14.45
C GLU A 166 -0.92 -2.81 -13.29
N PHE A 167 -0.42 -2.20 -12.22
CA PHE A 167 -1.22 -1.81 -11.07
C PHE A 167 -2.24 -0.72 -11.42
N GLY A 168 -3.43 -0.84 -10.82
CA GLY A 168 -4.53 0.08 -11.10
C GLY A 168 -5.26 -0.16 -12.43
N VAL A 169 -4.86 -1.19 -13.20
CA VAL A 169 -5.51 -1.63 -14.44
C VAL A 169 -6.01 -3.06 -14.27
N GLY A 170 -7.25 -3.24 -13.86
CA GLY A 170 -7.86 -4.54 -13.61
C GLY A 170 -7.32 -5.31 -12.40
N ILE A 171 -6.33 -4.78 -11.71
CA ILE A 171 -5.83 -5.25 -10.41
C ILE A 171 -5.68 -4.07 -9.45
N GLY A 172 -5.53 -4.37 -8.15
CA GLY A 172 -5.31 -3.35 -7.11
C GLY A 172 -3.88 -2.77 -7.14
N TRP A 173 -3.35 -2.49 -5.98
CA TRP A 173 -2.06 -1.83 -5.77
C TRP A 173 -1.15 -2.70 -4.91
N PRO A 174 0.18 -2.48 -4.95
CA PRO A 174 1.12 -3.25 -4.13
C PRO A 174 0.92 -2.96 -2.64
N LEU A 175 1.43 -3.87 -1.82
CA LEU A 175 1.50 -3.71 -0.37
C LEU A 175 2.88 -3.19 0.03
N GLY A 176 2.93 -2.35 1.09
CA GLY A 176 4.16 -1.75 1.57
C GLY A 176 5.20 -2.73 2.10
N VAL A 177 4.80 -3.95 2.38
CA VAL A 177 5.69 -5.04 2.77
C VAL A 177 6.48 -5.61 1.59
N ASN A 178 6.04 -5.37 0.34
CA ASN A 178 6.71 -5.87 -0.87
C ASN A 178 6.59 -4.85 -2.01
N ILE A 179 7.46 -3.85 -2.00
CA ILE A 179 7.46 -2.79 -3.01
C ILE A 179 8.87 -2.22 -3.20
N ALA A 180 9.19 -1.83 -4.41
CA ALA A 180 10.38 -1.06 -4.74
C ALA A 180 10.03 0.10 -5.67
N TYR A 181 10.65 1.24 -5.45
CA TYR A 181 10.45 2.49 -6.18
C TYR A 181 11.75 2.95 -6.82
N ARG A 182 11.69 3.56 -7.99
CA ARG A 182 12.78 4.43 -8.42
C ARG A 182 12.82 5.67 -7.52
N ARG A 183 14.01 6.10 -7.14
CA ARG A 183 14.20 7.36 -6.38
C ARG A 183 13.55 8.56 -7.08
N ASP A 184 13.68 8.63 -8.40
CA ASP A 184 13.11 9.72 -9.19
C ASP A 184 11.59 9.75 -9.13
N ALA A 185 10.93 8.60 -9.03
CA ALA A 185 9.48 8.53 -8.83
C ALA A 185 9.08 9.12 -7.47
N LEU A 186 9.83 8.80 -6.41
CA LEU A 186 9.60 9.37 -5.07
C LEU A 186 9.88 10.88 -5.07
N ALA A 187 10.91 11.34 -5.78
CA ALA A 187 11.21 12.78 -5.92
C ALA A 187 10.10 13.51 -6.70
N LYS A 188 9.58 12.91 -7.78
CA LYS A 188 8.53 13.46 -8.63
C LYS A 188 7.17 13.54 -7.91
N VAL A 189 6.81 12.52 -7.17
CA VAL A 189 5.49 12.38 -6.49
C VAL A 189 5.51 13.04 -5.12
N GLY A 190 6.67 13.10 -4.48
CA GLY A 190 6.85 13.55 -3.11
C GLY A 190 6.65 12.45 -2.07
N LEU A 191 6.89 12.79 -0.82
CA LEU A 191 6.84 11.89 0.33
C LEU A 191 5.40 11.41 0.63
N PHE A 192 5.30 10.38 1.47
CA PHE A 192 4.01 9.88 1.96
C PHE A 192 3.38 10.86 2.95
N ASP A 193 2.04 10.94 2.99
CA ASP A 193 1.32 11.72 4.00
C ASP A 193 1.23 10.93 5.34
N PRO A 194 1.94 11.36 6.39
CA PRO A 194 1.94 10.64 7.66
C PRO A 194 0.57 10.66 8.37
N SER A 195 -0.30 11.63 8.06
CA SER A 195 -1.61 11.77 8.68
C SER A 195 -2.55 10.61 8.32
N LEU A 196 -2.33 9.97 7.17
CA LEU A 196 -3.10 8.85 6.65
C LEU A 196 -2.54 7.48 7.09
N GLY A 197 -1.39 7.48 7.75
CA GLY A 197 -0.68 6.28 8.18
C GLY A 197 -1.12 5.74 9.53
N ARG A 198 -0.58 4.56 9.87
CA ARG A 198 -0.78 3.92 11.17
C ARG A 198 -0.13 4.76 12.27
N LYS A 199 -0.87 5.02 13.33
CA LYS A 199 -0.43 5.64 14.58
C LYS A 199 -0.69 4.68 15.74
N ALA A 200 0.00 4.87 16.87
CA ALA A 200 -0.21 4.08 18.08
C ALA A 200 -1.71 3.97 18.42
N GLY A 201 -2.16 2.78 18.78
CA GLY A 201 -3.56 2.49 19.10
C GLY A 201 -4.55 2.44 17.92
N THR A 202 -4.10 2.75 16.68
CA THR A 202 -4.96 2.74 15.48
C THR A 202 -4.50 1.69 14.45
N LEU A 203 -5.42 1.34 13.53
CA LEU A 203 -5.10 0.52 12.35
C LEU A 203 -5.33 1.30 11.04
N ARG A 204 -5.09 2.61 11.05
CA ARG A 204 -5.17 3.43 9.83
C ARG A 204 -4.20 2.92 8.77
N SER A 205 -4.59 3.00 7.48
CA SER A 205 -3.83 2.33 6.42
C SER A 205 -4.13 2.90 5.04
N GLN A 206 -3.93 4.19 4.80
CA GLN A 206 -4.20 4.76 3.47
C GLN A 206 -3.08 5.66 2.92
N ALA A 207 -2.00 5.89 3.66
CA ALA A 207 -0.91 6.75 3.19
C ALA A 207 -0.26 6.23 1.90
N GLN A 208 -0.02 4.92 1.80
CA GLN A 208 0.53 4.33 0.58
C GLN A 208 -0.47 4.38 -0.58
N ARG A 209 -1.76 4.13 -0.29
CA ARG A 209 -2.80 4.24 -1.31
C ARG A 209 -2.91 5.65 -1.88
N GLU A 210 -2.85 6.64 -1.01
CA GLU A 210 -2.84 8.05 -1.37
C GLU A 210 -1.64 8.39 -2.25
N TRP A 211 -0.45 7.89 -1.87
CA TRP A 211 0.75 8.08 -2.68
C TRP A 211 0.58 7.51 -4.09
N HIS A 212 0.00 6.30 -4.24
CA HIS A 212 -0.26 5.70 -5.55
C HIS A 212 -1.26 6.51 -6.38
N LEU A 213 -2.23 7.19 -5.76
CA LEU A 213 -3.14 8.09 -6.48
C LEU A 213 -2.37 9.28 -7.05
N ARG A 214 -1.49 9.92 -6.25
CA ARG A 214 -0.63 11.00 -6.73
C ARG A 214 0.35 10.52 -7.79
N ALA A 215 0.95 9.36 -7.62
CA ALA A 215 1.85 8.74 -8.58
C ALA A 215 1.17 8.54 -9.94
N ARG A 216 -0.04 7.98 -9.94
CA ARG A 216 -0.83 7.82 -11.17
C ARG A 216 -1.18 9.16 -11.81
N ALA A 217 -1.58 10.15 -11.04
CA ALA A 217 -1.86 11.50 -11.54
C ALA A 217 -0.61 12.18 -12.13
N ALA A 218 0.58 11.87 -11.59
CA ALA A 218 1.87 12.30 -12.13
C ALA A 218 2.35 11.47 -13.34
N GLY A 219 1.56 10.52 -13.84
CA GLY A 219 1.92 9.65 -14.95
C GLY A 219 2.92 8.54 -14.60
N CYS A 220 3.13 8.23 -13.32
CA CYS A 220 3.95 7.11 -12.89
C CYS A 220 3.23 5.77 -13.12
N ARG A 221 3.98 4.78 -13.58
CA ARG A 221 3.48 3.43 -13.83
C ARG A 221 4.14 2.44 -12.88
N GLY A 222 3.37 1.46 -12.44
CA GLY A 222 3.89 0.40 -11.59
C GLY A 222 3.34 -0.97 -11.98
N PHE A 223 4.13 -2.03 -11.71
CA PHE A 223 3.78 -3.38 -12.14
C PHE A 223 3.88 -4.39 -10.99
N TYR A 224 2.94 -5.33 -11.03
CA TYR A 224 3.00 -6.56 -10.27
C TYR A 224 3.97 -7.53 -10.95
N VAL A 225 4.95 -8.01 -10.19
CA VAL A 225 6.01 -8.92 -10.62
C VAL A 225 5.87 -10.22 -9.83
N PRO A 226 5.41 -11.33 -10.45
CA PRO A 226 5.11 -12.58 -9.75
C PRO A 226 6.31 -13.21 -9.02
N ASP A 227 7.52 -12.95 -9.52
CA ASP A 227 8.75 -13.52 -8.97
C ASP A 227 9.37 -12.66 -7.86
N MET A 228 8.90 -11.45 -7.63
CA MET A 228 9.31 -10.61 -6.52
C MET A 228 8.53 -10.99 -5.26
N ARG A 229 8.92 -12.08 -4.60
CA ARG A 229 8.14 -12.74 -3.53
C ARG A 229 8.58 -12.32 -2.15
N VAL A 230 7.59 -12.16 -1.25
CA VAL A 230 7.79 -11.91 0.17
C VAL A 230 6.82 -12.78 0.97
N GLN A 231 7.29 -13.35 2.07
CA GLN A 231 6.45 -13.97 3.08
C GLN A 231 6.25 -13.00 4.24
N HIS A 232 5.01 -12.84 4.67
CA HIS A 232 4.65 -11.98 5.80
C HIS A 232 4.24 -12.83 6.99
N ARG A 233 4.87 -12.63 8.14
CA ARG A 233 4.56 -13.36 9.39
C ARG A 233 3.18 -12.96 9.88
N VAL A 234 2.36 -13.97 10.10
CA VAL A 234 1.00 -13.79 10.62
C VAL A 234 0.98 -14.19 12.08
N GLU A 235 1.00 -13.18 12.94
CA GLU A 235 0.96 -13.38 14.39
C GLU A 235 -0.41 -13.92 14.86
N PRO A 236 -0.45 -14.73 15.94
CA PRO A 236 -1.69 -15.33 16.45
C PRO A 236 -2.81 -14.33 16.70
N GLU A 237 -2.49 -13.14 17.22
CA GLU A 237 -3.46 -12.09 17.52
C GLU A 237 -4.16 -11.58 16.27
N ARG A 238 -3.50 -11.66 15.10
CA ARG A 238 -4.11 -11.30 13.81
C ARG A 238 -5.09 -12.34 13.31
N LEU A 239 -5.14 -13.54 13.89
CA LEU A 239 -6.08 -14.62 13.56
C LEU A 239 -7.37 -14.56 14.36
N GLU A 240 -7.54 -13.60 15.25
CA GLU A 240 -8.75 -13.43 16.03
C GLU A 240 -9.83 -12.65 15.28
N ARG A 241 -11.10 -13.10 15.37
CA ARG A 241 -12.24 -12.38 14.76
C ARG A 241 -12.35 -10.93 15.24
N HIS A 242 -11.89 -10.65 16.46
CA HIS A 242 -11.87 -9.29 17.02
C HIS A 242 -10.94 -8.38 16.22
N TYR A 243 -9.74 -8.87 15.87
CA TYR A 243 -8.76 -8.11 15.07
C TYR A 243 -9.34 -7.74 13.70
N PHE A 244 -10.02 -8.66 13.01
CA PHE A 244 -10.66 -8.40 11.71
C PHE A 244 -11.73 -7.32 11.80
N ARG A 245 -12.61 -7.38 12.82
CA ARG A 245 -13.63 -6.34 13.05
C ARG A 245 -13.00 -4.97 13.28
N ARG A 246 -11.98 -4.92 14.16
CA ARG A 246 -11.25 -3.69 14.47
C ARG A 246 -10.54 -3.14 13.23
N TRP A 247 -9.91 -4.00 12.42
CA TRP A 247 -9.24 -3.60 11.19
C TRP A 247 -10.23 -2.98 10.19
N HIS A 248 -11.36 -3.62 9.92
CA HIS A 248 -12.36 -3.10 8.99
C HIS A 248 -12.95 -1.77 9.47
N TYR A 249 -13.18 -1.62 10.76
CA TYR A 249 -13.63 -0.36 11.34
C TYR A 249 -12.64 0.79 11.08
N TRP A 250 -11.33 0.57 11.35
CA TRP A 250 -10.30 1.55 11.08
C TRP A 250 -10.08 1.79 9.58
N HIS A 251 -10.29 0.76 8.77
CA HIS A 251 -10.26 0.90 7.31
C HIS A 251 -11.38 1.83 6.82
N GLY A 252 -12.59 1.72 7.37
CA GLY A 252 -13.68 2.65 7.11
C GLY A 252 -13.35 4.10 7.47
N ILE A 253 -12.75 4.32 8.66
CA ILE A 253 -12.25 5.63 9.07
C ILE A 253 -11.24 6.19 8.06
N SER A 254 -10.28 5.37 7.66
CA SER A 254 -9.22 5.78 6.74
C SER A 254 -9.75 6.09 5.33
N ARG A 255 -10.77 5.35 4.88
CA ARG A 255 -11.44 5.57 3.59
C ARG A 255 -12.24 6.86 3.58
N ALA A 256 -12.90 7.22 4.70
CA ALA A 256 -13.60 8.49 4.82
C ALA A 256 -12.66 9.68 4.59
N HIS A 257 -11.45 9.65 5.15
CA HIS A 257 -10.46 10.70 4.90
C HIS A 257 -10.11 10.85 3.43
N LEU A 258 -9.87 9.74 2.71
CA LEU A 258 -9.58 9.80 1.27
C LEU A 258 -10.77 10.29 0.48
N TYR A 259 -11.98 9.83 0.83
CA TYR A 259 -13.20 10.28 0.19
C TYR A 259 -13.39 11.79 0.32
N HIS A 260 -13.23 12.36 1.51
CA HIS A 260 -13.35 13.79 1.72
C HIS A 260 -12.26 14.59 1.01
N ARG A 261 -11.03 14.04 0.95
CA ARG A 261 -9.90 14.71 0.30
C ARG A 261 -10.01 14.77 -1.22
N TYR A 262 -10.50 13.68 -1.84
CA TYR A 262 -10.52 13.53 -3.29
C TYR A 262 -11.92 13.64 -3.93
N GLY A 263 -12.98 13.63 -3.13
CA GLY A 263 -14.36 13.68 -3.61
C GLY A 263 -14.87 12.38 -4.25
N PHE A 264 -14.05 11.31 -4.28
CA PHE A 264 -14.42 10.00 -4.83
C PHE A 264 -13.85 8.86 -4.00
N ASP A 265 -14.42 7.66 -4.16
CA ASP A 265 -13.89 6.44 -3.53
C ASP A 265 -12.77 5.83 -4.37
N PRO A 266 -11.49 5.93 -3.97
CA PRO A 266 -10.38 5.50 -4.78
C PRO A 266 -10.26 3.98 -4.98
N GLU A 267 -11.06 3.17 -4.29
CA GLU A 267 -11.11 1.71 -4.52
C GLU A 267 -12.22 1.28 -5.49
N GLU A 268 -13.12 2.19 -5.85
CA GLU A 268 -14.13 1.90 -6.88
C GLU A 268 -13.62 2.40 -8.24
N PRO A 269 -13.29 1.49 -9.18
CA PRO A 269 -12.75 1.85 -10.50
C PRO A 269 -13.68 2.78 -11.31
N GLU A 270 -14.98 2.71 -11.03
CA GLU A 270 -15.99 3.54 -11.69
C GLU A 270 -16.08 4.96 -11.09
N ALA A 271 -15.63 5.15 -9.84
CA ALA A 271 -15.68 6.43 -9.18
C ALA A 271 -14.77 7.49 -9.83
N ALA A 272 -13.71 7.06 -10.53
CA ALA A 272 -12.84 7.95 -11.30
C ALA A 272 -13.53 8.56 -12.55
N ARG A 273 -14.76 8.13 -12.88
CA ARG A 273 -15.55 8.64 -14.01
C ARG A 273 -16.54 9.75 -13.63
N TYR A 274 -16.63 10.06 -12.35
CA TYR A 274 -17.54 11.13 -11.91
C TYR A 274 -16.81 12.47 -11.90
N ASP A 275 -17.21 13.37 -12.78
CA ASP A 275 -16.77 14.76 -12.83
C ASP A 275 -17.26 15.59 -11.63
N HIS A 276 -18.07 14.99 -10.75
CA HIS A 276 -18.67 15.63 -9.59
C HIS A 276 -18.51 14.76 -8.33
N PRO A 277 -18.42 15.37 -7.14
CA PRO A 277 -18.45 14.63 -5.88
C PRO A 277 -19.68 13.72 -5.80
N LEU A 278 -19.50 12.48 -5.36
CA LEU A 278 -20.62 11.55 -5.18
C LEU A 278 -21.65 12.13 -4.22
N PRO A 279 -22.96 12.04 -4.53
CA PRO A 279 -24.00 12.47 -3.60
C PRO A 279 -23.82 11.82 -2.23
N ALA A 280 -23.76 12.63 -1.18
CA ALA A 280 -23.52 12.20 0.18
C ALA A 280 -24.68 12.57 1.11
N VAL A 281 -24.86 11.77 2.16
CA VAL A 281 -25.77 12.03 3.28
C VAL A 281 -24.93 12.05 4.54
N PHE A 282 -24.91 13.15 5.27
CA PHE A 282 -24.02 13.37 6.41
C PHE A 282 -22.54 13.06 6.09
N GLY A 283 -22.07 13.44 4.90
CA GLY A 283 -20.71 13.20 4.43
C GLY A 283 -20.41 11.77 4.00
N VAL A 284 -21.36 10.84 4.13
CA VAL A 284 -21.22 9.44 3.69
C VAL A 284 -21.79 9.28 2.29
N PRO A 285 -21.08 8.62 1.34
CA PRO A 285 -21.60 8.36 0.00
C PRO A 285 -22.96 7.66 0.03
N ARG A 286 -23.97 8.26 -0.64
CA ARG A 286 -25.36 7.81 -0.59
C ARG A 286 -25.53 6.33 -0.98
N HIS A 287 -24.75 5.83 -1.94
CA HIS A 287 -24.83 4.45 -2.42
C HIS A 287 -24.44 3.40 -1.35
N MET A 288 -23.76 3.82 -0.28
CA MET A 288 -23.34 2.92 0.80
C MET A 288 -24.50 2.52 1.73
N PHE A 289 -25.54 3.34 1.84
CA PHE A 289 -26.68 3.03 2.73
C PHE A 289 -27.50 1.82 2.31
N PRO A 290 -27.92 1.66 1.02
CA PRO A 290 -28.57 0.43 0.56
C PRO A 290 -27.69 -0.81 0.75
N LYS A 291 -26.38 -0.68 0.54
CA LYS A 291 -25.41 -1.75 0.76
C LYS A 291 -25.31 -2.14 2.24
N ALA A 292 -25.36 -1.15 3.15
CA ALA A 292 -25.39 -1.39 4.60
C ALA A 292 -26.65 -2.15 5.03
N LEU A 293 -27.81 -1.73 4.54
CA LEU A 293 -29.08 -2.41 4.83
C LEU A 293 -29.09 -3.84 4.29
N LYS A 294 -28.63 -4.04 3.05
CA LYS A 294 -28.50 -5.39 2.46
C LYS A 294 -27.56 -6.27 3.29
N SER A 295 -26.42 -5.71 3.73
CA SER A 295 -25.43 -6.45 4.54
C SER A 295 -25.99 -6.80 5.91
N LEU A 296 -26.73 -5.91 6.57
CA LEU A 296 -27.39 -6.17 7.84
C LEU A 296 -28.42 -7.31 7.73
N ARG A 297 -29.31 -7.25 6.72
CA ARG A 297 -30.28 -8.32 6.46
C ARG A 297 -29.60 -9.66 6.18
N SER A 298 -28.54 -9.65 5.36
CA SER A 298 -27.78 -10.86 5.04
C SER A 298 -27.06 -11.43 6.26
N TYR A 299 -26.47 -10.55 7.10
CA TYR A 299 -25.86 -10.95 8.36
C TYR A 299 -26.86 -11.68 9.26
N VAL A 300 -28.00 -11.06 9.55
CA VAL A 300 -29.04 -11.63 10.41
C VAL A 300 -29.55 -12.96 9.85
N TRP A 301 -29.91 -13.01 8.58
CA TRP A 301 -30.44 -14.21 7.93
C TRP A 301 -29.45 -15.39 7.96
N ARG A 302 -28.16 -15.12 7.70
CA ARG A 302 -27.12 -16.17 7.72
C ARG A 302 -26.82 -16.65 9.14
N ARG A 303 -26.83 -15.74 10.11
CA ARG A 303 -26.70 -16.11 11.54
C ARG A 303 -27.82 -17.04 11.99
N LEU A 304 -29.06 -16.74 11.64
CA LEU A 304 -30.20 -17.58 11.95
C LEU A 304 -30.14 -18.97 11.29
N ARG A 305 -29.39 -19.10 10.19
CA ARG A 305 -29.19 -20.39 9.49
C ARG A 305 -27.88 -21.10 9.87
N GLY A 306 -27.18 -20.67 10.88
CA GLY A 306 -25.91 -21.26 11.32
C GLY A 306 -24.74 -21.08 10.35
N GLN A 307 -24.86 -20.20 9.34
CA GLN A 307 -23.83 -19.94 8.33
C GLN A 307 -22.83 -18.90 8.85
N GLU A 308 -22.12 -19.22 9.93
CA GLU A 308 -21.29 -18.24 10.66
C GLU A 308 -20.18 -17.61 9.84
N ALA A 309 -19.44 -18.38 9.04
CA ALA A 309 -18.34 -17.84 8.21
C ALA A 309 -18.85 -16.79 7.21
N ARG A 310 -19.94 -17.10 6.49
CA ARG A 310 -20.55 -16.15 5.56
C ARG A 310 -21.22 -14.96 6.26
N ALA A 311 -21.78 -15.15 7.45
CA ALA A 311 -22.32 -14.05 8.26
C ALA A 311 -21.20 -13.10 8.67
N PHE A 312 -20.01 -13.63 9.01
CA PHE A 312 -18.87 -12.84 9.43
C PHE A 312 -18.40 -11.85 8.35
N GLU A 313 -18.41 -12.22 7.08
CA GLU A 313 -18.08 -11.32 5.97
C GLU A 313 -18.99 -10.08 5.94
N TYR A 314 -20.31 -10.27 6.08
CA TYR A 314 -21.25 -9.14 6.16
C TYR A 314 -21.02 -8.31 7.42
N GLN A 315 -20.66 -8.92 8.54
CA GLN A 315 -20.28 -8.21 9.76
C GLN A 315 -19.05 -7.33 9.56
N LEU A 316 -18.03 -7.83 8.87
CA LEU A 316 -16.82 -7.05 8.56
C LEU A 316 -17.17 -5.81 7.73
N TRP A 317 -18.04 -5.96 6.72
CA TRP A 317 -18.50 -4.83 5.94
C TRP A 317 -19.28 -3.81 6.77
N LEU A 318 -20.13 -4.26 7.71
CA LEU A 318 -20.85 -3.38 8.65
C LEU A 318 -19.87 -2.63 9.58
N CYS A 319 -18.80 -3.28 10.05
CA CYS A 319 -17.74 -2.62 10.82
C CYS A 319 -17.04 -1.51 9.98
N PHE A 320 -16.74 -1.79 8.73
CA PHE A 320 -16.21 -0.79 7.79
C PHE A 320 -17.16 0.40 7.64
N PHE A 321 -18.43 0.16 7.37
CA PHE A 321 -19.44 1.20 7.23
C PHE A 321 -19.58 2.04 8.51
N ALA A 322 -19.59 1.40 9.69
CA ALA A 322 -19.63 2.12 10.97
C ALA A 322 -18.41 3.05 11.17
N GLY A 323 -17.21 2.58 10.80
CA GLY A 323 -16.01 3.42 10.84
C GLY A 323 -16.11 4.64 9.90
N MET A 324 -16.63 4.44 8.69
CA MET A 324 -16.84 5.52 7.73
C MET A 324 -17.85 6.55 8.25
N VAL A 325 -19.01 6.10 8.73
CA VAL A 325 -20.05 7.00 9.30
C VAL A 325 -19.50 7.81 10.46
N ARG A 326 -18.76 7.18 11.38
CA ARG A 326 -18.15 7.89 12.51
C ARG A 326 -17.22 9.01 12.05
N GLN A 327 -16.35 8.73 11.08
CA GLN A 327 -15.35 9.69 10.63
C GLN A 327 -16.02 10.83 9.86
N CYS A 328 -16.95 10.54 8.96
CA CYS A 328 -17.73 11.55 8.24
C CYS A 328 -18.49 12.47 9.21
N ALA A 329 -19.10 11.90 10.27
CA ALA A 329 -19.82 12.69 11.27
C ALA A 329 -18.87 13.58 12.12
N ALA A 330 -17.64 13.11 12.39
CA ALA A 330 -16.64 13.91 13.08
C ALA A 330 -16.20 15.11 12.22
N GLU A 331 -15.84 14.87 10.96
CA GLU A 331 -15.38 15.91 10.03
C GLU A 331 -16.49 16.93 9.70
N SER A 332 -17.75 16.49 9.63
CA SER A 332 -18.89 17.40 9.43
C SER A 332 -19.10 18.36 10.61
N ARG A 333 -18.73 17.94 11.84
CA ARG A 333 -18.82 18.79 13.04
C ARG A 333 -17.70 19.82 13.14
N GLU A 334 -16.52 19.47 12.64
CA GLU A 334 -15.34 20.34 12.65
C GLU A 334 -15.39 21.44 11.58
N GLY A 335 -16.50 21.52 10.81
CA GLY A 335 -16.67 22.53 9.77
C GLY A 335 -15.58 22.45 8.70
N PHE A 336 -15.19 21.24 8.31
CA PHE A 336 -14.26 21.06 7.22
C PHE A 336 -14.85 21.75 5.99
N ALA A 337 -14.38 22.96 5.74
CA ALA A 337 -14.56 23.59 4.45
C ALA A 337 -14.11 22.53 3.44
N THR A 338 -15.04 22.09 2.60
CA THR A 338 -14.74 21.37 1.38
C THR A 338 -13.87 22.29 0.52
N GLY A 339 -12.61 22.40 0.92
CA GLY A 339 -11.57 22.84 0.01
C GLY A 339 -11.51 21.73 -1.02
N VAL A 340 -12.34 21.87 -2.03
CA VAL A 340 -12.18 21.17 -3.29
C VAL A 340 -10.76 21.54 -3.73
N ILE A 341 -9.78 20.73 -3.35
CA ILE A 341 -8.53 20.69 -4.07
C ILE A 341 -8.99 20.24 -5.45
N GLY A 342 -8.91 21.14 -6.43
CA GLY A 342 -9.41 20.92 -7.77
C GLY A 342 -9.05 19.53 -8.29
N PRO A 343 -9.75 18.99 -9.28
CA PRO A 343 -9.54 17.66 -9.79
C PRO A 343 -8.03 17.42 -9.94
N ALA A 344 -7.57 16.28 -9.44
CA ALA A 344 -6.17 15.91 -9.57
C ALA A 344 -5.78 16.13 -11.05
N PRO A 345 -4.77 16.98 -11.36
CA PRO A 345 -4.43 17.26 -12.73
C PRO A 345 -4.11 15.94 -13.42
N GLY A 346 -4.87 15.57 -14.45
CA GLY A 346 -4.53 14.46 -15.33
C GLY A 346 -5.41 13.20 -15.30
N VAL A 347 -6.68 13.25 -14.91
CA VAL A 347 -7.65 12.20 -15.26
C VAL A 347 -8.37 12.57 -16.58
N GLY A 348 -7.62 13.09 -17.55
CA GLY A 348 -8.02 13.15 -18.95
C GLY A 348 -7.69 11.81 -19.57
N GLY A 349 -8.71 11.01 -19.95
CA GLY A 349 -8.52 9.96 -20.94
C GLY A 349 -7.94 10.56 -22.24
N PRO A 350 -7.42 9.72 -23.18
CA PRO A 350 -6.83 10.23 -24.40
C PRO A 350 -7.85 11.15 -25.08
N GLU A 351 -7.44 12.40 -25.27
CA GLU A 351 -8.19 13.43 -25.98
C GLU A 351 -8.53 12.88 -27.37
N ALA A 352 -9.80 12.66 -27.65
CA ALA A 352 -10.26 12.30 -28.96
C ALA A 352 -9.85 13.43 -29.92
N ALA A 353 -9.01 13.13 -30.87
CA ALA A 353 -8.56 14.07 -31.88
C ALA A 353 -9.77 14.77 -32.52
N PRO A 354 -9.71 16.11 -32.73
CA PRO A 354 -10.82 16.85 -33.29
C PRO A 354 -11.10 16.34 -34.70
N THR A 355 -12.26 15.76 -34.93
CA THR A 355 -12.77 15.44 -36.27
C THR A 355 -12.91 16.74 -37.05
N GLN A 356 -12.01 16.95 -37.99
CA GLN A 356 -12.15 18.01 -39.01
C GLN A 356 -13.44 17.73 -39.80
N LYS A 357 -14.45 18.55 -39.59
CA LYS A 357 -15.60 18.65 -40.50
C LYS A 357 -15.12 19.31 -41.78
N THR A 358 -14.80 18.51 -42.80
CA THR A 358 -14.68 19.00 -44.17
C THR A 358 -16.06 19.33 -44.71
N GLY A 359 -16.42 20.63 -44.63
CA GLY A 359 -17.58 21.17 -45.31
C GLY A 359 -17.23 21.36 -46.78
N SER A 360 -17.62 20.43 -47.65
CA SER A 360 -17.67 20.67 -49.09
C SER A 360 -19.07 21.14 -49.43
N ARG A 361 -19.25 22.42 -49.67
CA ARG A 361 -20.38 22.97 -50.45
C ARG A 361 -20.14 22.67 -51.92
N ALA A 362 -20.91 21.79 -52.48
CA ALA A 362 -21.01 21.62 -53.93
C ALA A 362 -22.04 22.64 -54.46
N GLU A 363 -21.55 23.58 -55.22
CA GLU A 363 -22.39 24.42 -56.07
C GLU A 363 -22.84 23.57 -57.29
N ALA A 364 -24.13 23.57 -57.56
CA ALA A 364 -24.73 22.99 -58.75
C ALA A 364 -24.68 24.00 -59.91
N PRO A 365 -24.31 23.59 -61.13
CA PRO A 365 -24.37 24.51 -62.28
C PRO A 365 -25.78 24.59 -62.86
N ALA A 366 -26.18 25.82 -63.20
CA ALA A 366 -27.38 26.09 -64.00
C ALA A 366 -27.17 25.59 -65.45
N SER A 367 -28.18 24.97 -65.99
CA SER A 367 -28.30 24.63 -67.41
C SER A 367 -29.31 25.51 -68.12
N PRO A 368 -29.16 25.67 -69.48
CA PRO A 368 -29.90 26.68 -70.28
C PRO A 368 -31.34 26.33 -70.51
#